data_01fed0131be9325145ed0c9d1791e54f
#
_entry.id   01fed0131be9325145ed0c9d1791e54f
#
_cell.length_a   1.000
_cell.length_b   1.000
_cell.length_c   1.000
_cell.angle_alpha   90.00
_cell.angle_beta   90.00
_cell.angle_gamma   90.00
#
_symmetry.space_group_name_H-M   'P 1'
#
loop_
_entity.id
_entity.type
_entity.pdbx_description
1 polymer ?
#
loop_
_entity_poly.entity_id
_entity_poly.type
_entity_poly.pdbx_seq_one_letter_code
_entity_poly.pdbx_strand_id
1 'polypeptide(L)'
;MPDVHLVWDGLPFWIELKVANANAINLSAHQVAWNMAYWARGGTNFFLVKRAKERDILLFGGNQGPEVLEKGCSAPCVLRACGPASLFEALRPILEARVPAGLRPRA
;
A
#
# COMPACT_ATOMS: atom_id res chain seq x y z
N MET A 1 3.92 3.68 -12.80
CA MET A 1 4.38 4.30 -11.53
C MET A 1 3.20 4.46 -10.59
N PRO A 2 3.39 4.31 -9.28
CA PRO A 2 2.37 4.64 -8.29
C PRO A 2 2.10 6.14 -8.27
N ASP A 3 0.96 6.53 -7.70
CA ASP A 3 0.51 7.91 -7.71
C ASP A 3 1.34 8.84 -6.82
N VAL A 4 1.77 8.35 -5.66
CA VAL A 4 2.35 9.22 -4.63
C VAL A 4 3.58 8.58 -4.02
N HIS A 5 4.67 9.35 -3.96
CA HIS A 5 5.85 9.00 -3.18
C HIS A 5 5.83 9.80 -1.87
N LEU A 6 5.99 9.10 -0.77
CA LEU A 6 5.96 9.69 0.56
C LEU A 6 7.23 9.35 1.33
N VAL A 7 7.62 10.27 2.20
CA VAL A 7 8.64 10.00 3.20
C VAL A 7 8.03 10.33 4.55
N TRP A 8 7.89 9.33 5.41
CA TRP A 8 7.35 9.53 6.74
C TRP A 8 8.38 9.10 7.77
N ASP A 9 8.78 10.04 8.59
CA ASP A 9 9.77 9.81 9.64
C ASP A 9 11.07 9.19 9.11
N GLY A 10 11.50 9.67 7.94
CA GLY A 10 12.68 9.19 7.26
C GLY A 10 12.50 7.89 6.48
N LEU A 11 11.30 7.31 6.46
CA LEU A 11 11.01 6.04 5.79
C LEU A 11 10.30 6.31 4.47
N PRO A 12 10.96 6.07 3.31
CA PRO A 12 10.35 6.33 2.00
C PRO A 12 9.45 5.17 1.55
N PHE A 13 8.35 5.50 0.89
CA PHE A 13 7.46 4.50 0.30
C PHE A 13 6.58 5.10 -0.79
N TRP A 14 6.08 4.23 -1.66
CA TRP A 14 5.14 4.59 -2.72
C TRP A 14 3.75 4.09 -2.40
N ILE A 15 2.75 4.87 -2.79
CA ILE A 15 1.35 4.48 -2.65
C ILE A 15 0.63 4.66 -3.98
N GLU A 16 -0.11 3.64 -4.40
CA GLU A 16 -1.12 3.71 -5.46
C GLU A 16 -2.46 3.92 -4.80
N LEU A 17 -3.11 5.06 -5.05
CA LEU A 17 -4.39 5.42 -4.44
C LEU A 17 -5.55 4.87 -5.27
N LYS A 18 -6.49 4.20 -4.62
CA LYS A 18 -7.69 3.66 -5.27
C LYS A 18 -8.92 3.94 -4.42
N VAL A 19 -10.04 4.18 -5.10
CA VAL A 19 -11.35 4.27 -4.47
C VAL A 19 -12.20 3.12 -4.99
N ALA A 20 -12.77 2.34 -4.08
CA ALA A 20 -13.66 1.24 -4.43
C ALA A 20 -15.10 1.59 -4.07
N ASN A 21 -16.00 1.57 -5.06
CA ASN A 21 -17.43 1.81 -4.84
C ASN A 21 -18.16 0.57 -4.31
N ALA A 22 -17.60 -0.59 -4.59
CA ALA A 22 -18.07 -1.89 -4.11
C ALA A 22 -16.86 -2.73 -3.73
N ASN A 23 -16.92 -4.04 -3.91
CA ASN A 23 -15.78 -4.91 -3.58
C ASN A 23 -14.64 -4.82 -4.60
N ALA A 24 -14.95 -4.62 -5.87
CA ALA A 24 -13.95 -4.65 -6.93
C ALA A 24 -12.98 -3.45 -6.85
N ILE A 25 -11.70 -3.75 -7.06
CA ILE A 25 -10.64 -2.73 -7.12
C ILE A 25 -10.07 -2.74 -8.53
N ASN A 26 -10.10 -1.60 -9.19
CA ASN A 26 -9.71 -1.48 -10.58
C ASN A 26 -8.21 -1.17 -10.71
N LEU A 27 -7.43 -2.14 -11.17
CA LEU A 27 -6.01 -1.99 -11.43
C LEU A 27 -5.71 -2.36 -12.88
N SER A 28 -4.87 -1.57 -13.55
CA SER A 28 -4.38 -1.93 -14.88
C SER A 28 -3.31 -3.02 -14.76
N ALA A 29 -3.12 -3.78 -15.85
CA ALA A 29 -2.04 -4.78 -15.89
C ALA A 29 -0.67 -4.13 -15.67
N HIS A 30 -0.49 -2.91 -16.16
CA HIS A 30 0.75 -2.16 -15.98
C HIS A 30 1.00 -1.80 -14.52
N GLN A 31 -0.04 -1.36 -13.81
CA GLN A 31 0.05 -1.05 -12.38
C GLN A 31 0.41 -2.30 -11.56
N VAL A 32 -0.22 -3.42 -11.87
CA VAL A 32 0.09 -4.70 -11.22
C VAL A 32 1.55 -5.10 -11.45
N ALA A 33 1.99 -5.10 -12.69
CA ALA A 33 3.34 -5.52 -13.05
C ALA A 33 4.42 -4.64 -12.42
N TRP A 34 4.24 -3.32 -12.49
CA TRP A 34 5.22 -2.38 -11.93
C TRP A 34 5.35 -2.56 -10.41
N ASN A 35 4.22 -2.63 -9.72
CA ASN A 35 4.23 -2.74 -8.26
C ASN A 35 4.82 -4.07 -7.78
N MET A 36 4.53 -5.17 -8.47
CA MET A 36 5.11 -6.47 -8.16
C MET A 36 6.63 -6.47 -8.35
N ALA A 37 7.10 -5.92 -9.46
CA ALA A 37 8.53 -5.87 -9.75
C ALA A 37 9.28 -5.02 -8.72
N TYR A 38 8.73 -3.88 -8.36
CA TYR A 38 9.33 -2.98 -7.38
C TYR A 38 9.42 -3.63 -6.00
N TRP A 39 8.34 -4.27 -5.57
CA TRP A 39 8.29 -5.00 -4.30
C TRP A 39 9.31 -6.14 -4.28
N ALA A 40 9.40 -6.91 -5.35
CA ALA A 40 10.32 -8.04 -5.47
C ALA A 40 11.78 -7.63 -5.37
N ARG A 41 12.10 -6.40 -5.74
CA ARG A 41 13.46 -5.83 -5.66
C ARG A 41 13.76 -5.16 -4.33
N GLY A 42 12.88 -5.35 -3.34
CA GLY A 42 13.06 -4.76 -2.01
C GLY A 42 12.45 -3.38 -1.84
N GLY A 43 11.66 -2.92 -2.81
CA GLY A 43 10.96 -1.65 -2.73
C GLY A 43 9.86 -1.67 -1.67
N THR A 44 9.49 -0.49 -1.21
CA THR A 44 8.41 -0.31 -0.24
C THR A 44 7.27 0.42 -0.94
N ASN A 45 6.25 -0.32 -1.32
CA ASN A 45 5.12 0.21 -2.08
C ASN A 45 3.83 -0.52 -1.72
N PHE A 46 2.73 0.21 -1.76
CA PHE A 46 1.43 -0.29 -1.32
C PHE A 46 0.33 0.19 -2.24
N PHE A 47 -0.80 -0.54 -2.22
CA PHE A 47 -2.08 -0.06 -2.71
C PHE A 47 -2.89 0.40 -1.50
N LEU A 48 -3.32 1.66 -1.52
CA LEU A 48 -4.18 2.20 -0.47
C LEU A 48 -5.57 2.38 -1.05
N VAL A 49 -6.54 1.67 -0.48
CA VAL A 49 -7.90 1.62 -0.98
C VAL A 49 -8.86 2.24 0.03
N LYS A 50 -9.57 3.29 -0.39
CA LYS A 50 -10.65 3.88 0.36
C LYS A 50 -11.98 3.36 -0.19
N ARG A 51 -12.79 2.78 0.66
CA ARG A 51 -14.13 2.34 0.24
C ARG A 51 -15.10 3.50 0.35
N ALA A 52 -15.83 3.77 -0.75
CA ALA A 52 -16.63 4.98 -0.89
C ALA A 52 -17.71 5.15 0.19
N LYS A 53 -18.31 4.04 0.65
CA LYS A 53 -19.41 4.06 1.62
C LYS A 53 -18.98 3.70 3.03
N GLU A 54 -17.69 3.51 3.26
CA GLU A 54 -17.17 3.10 4.55
C GLU A 54 -16.06 4.03 5.01
N ARG A 55 -15.80 4.04 6.31
CA ARG A 55 -14.76 4.89 6.87
C ARG A 55 -13.39 4.26 6.80
N ASP A 56 -13.34 2.95 6.63
CA ASP A 56 -12.07 2.25 6.70
C ASP A 56 -11.23 2.42 5.43
N ILE A 57 -9.94 2.33 5.64
CA ILE A 57 -8.92 2.37 4.61
C ILE A 57 -8.21 1.02 4.66
N LEU A 58 -8.07 0.38 3.49
CA LEU A 58 -7.37 -0.89 3.37
C LEU A 58 -6.01 -0.66 2.73
N LEU A 59 -5.00 -1.30 3.28
CA LEU A 59 -3.66 -1.26 2.72
C LEU A 59 -3.24 -2.64 2.26
N PHE A 60 -2.82 -2.74 1.00
CA PHE A 60 -2.30 -3.98 0.42
C PHE A 60 -0.85 -3.77 0.01
N GLY A 61 -0.02 -4.80 0.14
CA GLY A 61 1.35 -4.73 -0.33
C GLY A 61 1.44 -4.66 -1.85
N GLY A 62 2.52 -4.09 -2.37
CA GLY A 62 2.73 -3.98 -3.81
C GLY A 62 2.78 -5.32 -4.54
N ASN A 63 3.05 -6.42 -3.82
CA ASN A 63 3.05 -7.77 -4.34
C ASN A 63 1.65 -8.38 -4.48
N GLN A 64 0.62 -7.72 -3.97
CA GLN A 64 -0.74 -8.27 -3.90
C GLN A 64 -1.62 -7.89 -5.10
N GLY A 65 -1.05 -7.27 -6.14
CA GLY A 65 -1.82 -6.84 -7.30
C GLY A 65 -2.74 -7.89 -7.89
N PRO A 66 -2.24 -9.11 -8.23
CA PRO A 66 -3.10 -10.17 -8.77
C PRO A 66 -4.22 -10.58 -7.83
N GLU A 67 -3.91 -10.70 -6.54
CA GLU A 67 -4.89 -11.07 -5.52
C GLU A 67 -5.96 -10.01 -5.34
N VAL A 68 -5.56 -8.74 -5.35
CA VAL A 68 -6.47 -7.60 -5.25
C VAL A 68 -7.39 -7.53 -6.47
N LEU A 69 -6.87 -7.80 -7.67
CA LEU A 69 -7.70 -7.87 -8.88
C LEU A 69 -8.75 -8.98 -8.79
N GLU A 70 -8.35 -10.14 -8.29
CA GLU A 70 -9.24 -11.29 -8.18
C GLU A 70 -10.29 -11.12 -7.09
N LYS A 71 -9.87 -10.71 -5.91
CA LYS A 71 -10.72 -10.70 -4.71
C LYS A 71 -11.22 -9.31 -4.31
N GLY A 72 -10.66 -8.25 -4.87
CA GLY A 72 -11.02 -6.88 -4.51
C GLY A 72 -10.77 -6.59 -3.04
N CYS A 73 -11.69 -5.89 -2.40
CA CYS A 73 -11.58 -5.55 -0.99
C CYS A 73 -11.63 -6.77 -0.06
N SER A 74 -11.98 -7.95 -0.58
CA SER A 74 -11.98 -9.20 0.18
C SER A 74 -10.60 -9.85 0.25
N ALA A 75 -9.62 -9.35 -0.49
CA ALA A 75 -8.25 -9.84 -0.40
C ALA A 75 -7.69 -9.57 1.01
N PRO A 76 -6.82 -10.46 1.53
CA PRO A 76 -6.19 -10.21 2.82
C PRO A 76 -5.36 -8.92 2.78
N CYS A 77 -5.73 -7.93 3.57
CA CYS A 77 -4.99 -6.67 3.63
C CYS A 77 -3.84 -6.75 4.64
N VAL A 78 -2.80 -5.96 4.38
CA VAL A 78 -1.69 -5.82 5.32
C VAL A 78 -2.17 -5.08 6.57
N LEU A 79 -3.09 -4.13 6.37
CA LEU A 79 -3.53 -3.23 7.41
C LEU A 79 -4.90 -2.67 7.06
N ARG A 80 -5.75 -2.52 8.08
CA ARG A 80 -7.04 -1.82 7.97
C ARG A 80 -7.05 -0.71 9.03
N ALA A 81 -7.42 0.49 8.64
CA ALA A 81 -7.47 1.64 9.55
C ALA A 81 -8.75 2.45 9.34
N CYS A 82 -9.20 3.14 10.39
CA CYS A 82 -10.40 3.96 10.35
C CYS A 82 -10.15 5.42 10.02
N GLY A 83 -8.94 5.79 9.64
CA GLY A 83 -8.59 7.16 9.27
C GLY A 83 -7.09 7.32 9.10
N PRO A 84 -6.65 8.48 8.57
CA PRO A 84 -5.24 8.70 8.25
C PRO A 84 -4.30 8.59 9.45
N ALA A 85 -4.67 9.13 10.60
CA ALA A 85 -3.82 9.08 11.79
C ALA A 85 -3.56 7.64 12.24
N SER A 86 -4.62 6.83 12.36
CA SER A 86 -4.50 5.41 12.71
C SER A 86 -3.72 4.63 11.67
N LEU A 87 -3.89 4.97 10.39
CA LEU A 87 -3.15 4.36 9.30
C LEU A 87 -1.65 4.54 9.48
N PHE A 88 -1.21 5.77 9.68
CA PHE A 88 0.21 6.08 9.76
C PHE A 88 0.87 5.47 11.01
N GLU A 89 0.18 5.48 12.14
CA GLU A 89 0.67 4.81 13.34
C GLU A 89 0.91 3.31 13.11
N ALA A 90 -0.07 2.64 12.52
CA ALA A 90 0.01 1.21 12.28
C ALA A 90 0.97 0.85 11.12
N LEU A 91 1.18 1.78 10.19
CA LEU A 91 2.06 1.58 9.05
C LEU A 91 3.54 1.59 9.45
N ARG A 92 3.90 2.33 10.48
CA ARG A 92 5.30 2.50 10.87
C ARG A 92 6.08 1.18 11.06
N PRO A 93 5.60 0.19 11.83
CA PRO A 93 6.32 -1.09 11.95
C PRO A 93 6.50 -1.81 10.62
N ILE A 94 5.52 -1.67 9.72
CA ILE A 94 5.57 -2.29 8.39
C ILE A 94 6.67 -1.63 7.55
N LEU A 95 6.76 -0.31 7.58
CA LEU A 95 7.82 0.44 6.89
C LEU A 95 9.19 0.08 7.44
N GLU A 96 9.33 0.01 8.74
CA GLU A 96 10.60 -0.36 9.39
C GLU A 96 11.04 -1.76 8.99
N ALA A 97 10.11 -2.69 8.84
CA ALA A 97 10.43 -4.05 8.40
C ALA A 97 10.84 -4.11 6.93
N ARG A 98 10.29 -3.23 6.08
CA ARG A 98 10.59 -3.22 4.65
C ARG A 98 11.83 -2.42 4.28
N VAL A 99 12.07 -1.30 4.96
CA VAL A 99 13.23 -0.44 4.66
C VAL A 99 14.44 -0.95 5.42
N PRO A 100 15.50 -1.41 4.73
CA PRO A 100 16.70 -1.89 5.40
C PRO A 100 17.31 -0.82 6.30
N ALA A 101 17.80 -1.24 7.47
CA ALA A 101 18.36 -0.33 8.47
C ALA A 101 19.49 0.56 7.91
N GLY A 102 20.32 0.01 7.02
CA GLY A 102 21.41 0.74 6.39
C GLY A 102 20.98 1.80 5.39
N LEU A 103 19.72 1.78 4.94
CA LEU A 103 19.16 2.75 4.01
C LEU A 103 18.25 3.78 4.68
N ARG A 104 18.02 3.64 5.98
CA ARG A 104 17.21 4.62 6.72
C ARG A 104 18.07 5.82 7.10
N PRO A 105 17.50 7.05 7.00
CA PRO A 105 18.21 8.23 7.51
C PRO A 105 18.48 8.07 9.01
N ARG A 106 19.61 8.57 9.43
CA ARG A 106 19.91 8.61 10.87
C ARG A 106 19.08 9.69 11.53
N ALA A 107 18.57 9.39 12.68
CA ALA A 107 17.81 10.34 13.48
C ALA A 107 18.71 11.51 13.92
#